data_2452ddddac89cfef6101be59a6e1193b
#
_entry.id   2452ddddac89cfef6101be59a6e1193b
#
_cell.length_a   1.000
_cell.length_b   1.000
_cell.length_c   1.000
_cell.angle_alpha   90.00
_cell.angle_beta   90.00
_cell.angle_gamma   90.00
#
_symmetry.space_group_name_H-M   'P 1'
#
loop_
_entity.id
_entity.type
_entity.pdbx_description
1 polymer ?
#
loop_
_entity_poly.entity_id
_entity_poly.type
_entity_poly.pdbx_seq_one_letter_code
_entity_poly.pdbx_strand_id
1 'polypeptide(L)'
;VVLEDTVTGEKRDLAIEGLFVAIGSDPRVGLVENQVEISDERFIKVDGRTSKTSLPGVFAAGDVIDPTYRQAITAAGSGCVAALDAEHYLSSK
;
A
#
# COMPACT_ATOMS: atom_id res chain seq x y z
N VAL A 1 -10.12 -22.74 16.23
CA VAL A 1 -10.57 -22.44 14.86
C VAL A 1 -11.13 -23.68 14.21
N VAL A 2 -11.99 -23.50 13.23
CA VAL A 2 -12.53 -24.57 12.40
C VAL A 2 -11.81 -24.55 11.05
N LEU A 3 -11.23 -25.67 10.67
CA LEU A 3 -10.60 -25.86 9.37
C LEU A 3 -11.54 -26.65 8.46
N GLU A 4 -11.60 -26.27 7.19
CA GLU A 4 -12.35 -27.00 6.18
C GLU A 4 -11.40 -27.51 5.11
N ASP A 5 -11.49 -28.81 4.80
CA ASP A 5 -10.77 -29.40 3.67
C ASP A 5 -11.44 -28.94 2.37
N THR A 6 -10.68 -28.23 1.52
CA THR A 6 -11.22 -27.69 0.27
C THR A 6 -11.55 -28.74 -0.79
N VAL A 7 -11.05 -29.96 -0.62
CA VAL A 7 -11.31 -31.07 -1.55
C VAL A 7 -12.52 -31.89 -1.11
N THR A 8 -12.61 -32.25 0.19
CA THR A 8 -13.66 -33.13 0.72
C THR A 8 -14.81 -32.37 1.37
N GLY A 9 -14.60 -31.11 1.75
CA GLY A 9 -15.57 -30.32 2.51
C GLY A 9 -15.66 -30.71 3.99
N GLU A 10 -14.83 -31.63 4.46
CA GLU A 10 -14.80 -32.06 5.84
C GLU A 10 -14.28 -30.95 6.73
N LYS A 11 -14.93 -30.73 7.87
CA LYS A 11 -14.55 -29.71 8.86
C LYS A 11 -13.99 -30.36 10.10
N ARG A 12 -13.00 -29.69 10.70
CA ARG A 12 -12.44 -30.13 11.98
C ARG A 12 -12.05 -28.93 12.82
N ASP A 13 -12.04 -29.12 14.13
CA ASP A 13 -11.57 -28.11 15.06
C ASP A 13 -10.06 -28.24 15.26
N LEU A 14 -9.38 -27.09 15.32
CA LEU A 14 -7.98 -27.01 15.67
C LEU A 14 -7.84 -26.05 16.88
N ALA A 15 -7.36 -26.58 18.00
CA ALA A 15 -7.11 -25.79 19.19
C ALA A 15 -5.82 -24.98 19.01
N ILE A 16 -5.93 -23.67 19.12
CA ILE A 16 -4.81 -22.74 18.98
C ILE A 16 -4.92 -21.62 20.02
N GLU A 17 -3.80 -20.96 20.31
CA GLU A 17 -3.75 -19.81 21.20
C GLU A 17 -3.72 -18.48 20.46
N GLY A 18 -3.49 -18.50 19.16
CA GLY A 18 -3.47 -17.30 18.33
C GLY A 18 -3.62 -17.62 16.85
N LEU A 19 -4.05 -16.64 16.09
CA LEU A 19 -4.21 -16.75 14.65
C LEU A 19 -3.69 -15.47 13.99
N PHE A 20 -2.74 -15.61 13.06
CA PHE A 20 -2.26 -14.51 12.23
C PHE A 20 -2.83 -14.66 10.81
N VAL A 21 -3.43 -13.60 10.30
CA VAL A 21 -3.91 -13.55 8.91
C VAL A 21 -2.87 -12.78 8.08
N ALA A 22 -2.25 -13.46 7.12
CA ALA A 22 -1.17 -12.90 6.29
C ALA A 22 -1.40 -13.28 4.83
N ILE A 23 -2.55 -12.89 4.30
CA ILE A 23 -2.99 -13.20 2.93
C ILE A 23 -2.74 -12.06 1.94
N GLY A 24 -1.95 -11.06 2.35
CA GLY A 24 -1.68 -9.87 1.58
C GLY A 24 -2.62 -8.72 1.91
N SER A 25 -2.45 -7.62 1.21
CA SER A 25 -3.27 -6.43 1.40
C SER A 25 -3.53 -5.76 0.04
N ASP A 26 -4.68 -5.11 -0.07
CA ASP A 26 -5.04 -4.35 -1.26
C ASP A 26 -4.81 -2.85 -1.02
N PRO A 27 -4.15 -2.13 -1.95
CA PRO A 27 -4.04 -0.68 -1.84
C PRO A 27 -5.41 -0.02 -1.98
N ARG A 28 -5.67 0.97 -1.12
CA ARG A 28 -6.93 1.71 -1.10
C ARG A 28 -6.80 2.98 -1.93
N VAL A 29 -7.03 2.88 -3.23
CA VAL A 29 -6.82 3.97 -4.19
C VAL A 29 -8.12 4.57 -4.74
N GLY A 30 -9.27 4.07 -4.33
CA GLY A 30 -10.58 4.48 -4.87
C GLY A 30 -10.84 5.99 -4.82
N LEU A 31 -10.32 6.67 -3.79
CA LEU A 31 -10.49 8.11 -3.63
C LEU A 31 -9.82 8.94 -4.74
N VAL A 32 -8.71 8.44 -5.29
CA VAL A 32 -7.86 9.19 -6.23
C VAL A 32 -7.67 8.51 -7.58
N GLU A 33 -8.28 7.36 -7.81
CA GLU A 33 -8.01 6.53 -9.00
C GLU A 33 -8.32 7.20 -10.34
N ASN A 34 -9.18 8.21 -10.34
CA ASN A 34 -9.50 9.00 -11.55
C ASN A 34 -8.67 10.28 -11.66
N GLN A 35 -7.76 10.53 -10.75
CA GLN A 35 -6.99 11.77 -10.66
C GLN A 35 -5.49 11.57 -10.79
N VAL A 36 -4.97 10.44 -10.31
CA VAL A 36 -3.55 10.09 -10.40
C VAL A 36 -3.38 8.79 -11.15
N GLU A 37 -2.20 8.58 -11.73
CA GLU A 37 -1.88 7.36 -12.45
C GLU A 37 -1.72 6.19 -11.47
N ILE A 38 -2.42 5.09 -11.75
CA ILE A 38 -2.43 3.87 -10.94
C ILE A 38 -1.82 2.74 -11.77
N SER A 39 -0.98 1.90 -11.15
CA SER A 39 -0.40 0.74 -11.83
C SER A 39 -1.45 -0.36 -12.03
N ASP A 40 -1.12 -1.36 -12.87
CA ASP A 40 -1.99 -2.52 -13.09
C ASP A 40 -2.24 -3.30 -11.80
N GLU A 41 -1.31 -3.25 -10.86
CA GLU A 41 -1.43 -3.86 -9.54
C GLU A 41 -2.17 -2.99 -8.53
N ARG A 42 -2.72 -1.86 -8.96
CA ARG A 42 -3.53 -0.93 -8.15
C ARG A 42 -2.73 -0.11 -7.15
N PHE A 43 -1.44 0.09 -7.37
CA PHE A 43 -0.63 1.02 -6.58
C PHE A 43 -0.55 2.39 -7.25
N ILE A 44 -0.47 3.46 -6.46
CA ILE A 44 -0.24 4.80 -7.00
C ILE A 44 1.19 4.86 -7.56
N LYS A 45 1.32 5.28 -8.81
CA LYS A 45 2.63 5.44 -9.44
C LYS A 45 3.27 6.75 -9.02
N VAL A 46 4.54 6.68 -8.67
CA VAL A 46 5.36 7.84 -8.36
C VAL A 46 6.55 7.91 -9.29
N ASP A 47 7.11 9.11 -9.45
CA ASP A 47 8.23 9.34 -10.35
C ASP A 47 9.55 8.94 -9.69
N GLY A 48 10.12 7.84 -10.14
CA GLY A 48 11.40 7.34 -9.65
C GLY A 48 11.39 7.08 -8.14
N ARG A 49 12.31 7.72 -7.43
CA ARG A 49 12.45 7.61 -5.97
C ARG A 49 11.73 8.72 -5.22
N THR A 50 11.02 9.57 -5.92
CA THR A 50 10.25 10.66 -5.33
C THR A 50 8.87 10.19 -4.89
N SER A 51 8.12 11.07 -4.24
CA SER A 51 6.71 10.85 -3.90
C SER A 51 5.75 11.49 -4.91
N LYS A 52 6.27 12.04 -6.00
CA LYS A 52 5.50 12.80 -6.98
C LYS A 52 4.61 11.88 -7.81
N THR A 53 3.31 12.15 -7.79
CA THR A 53 2.34 11.45 -8.63
C THR A 53 2.23 12.11 -10.00
N SER A 54 1.37 11.58 -10.87
CA SER A 54 1.09 12.18 -12.19
C SER A 54 0.39 13.54 -12.09
N LEU A 55 -0.19 13.87 -10.94
CA LEU A 55 -0.87 15.15 -10.72
C LEU A 55 0.01 16.09 -9.89
N PRO A 56 0.42 17.26 -10.44
CA PRO A 56 1.25 18.21 -9.71
C PRO A 56 0.62 18.64 -8.39
N GLY A 57 1.41 18.67 -7.32
CA GLY A 57 0.96 19.05 -5.98
C GLY A 57 0.30 17.93 -5.20
N VAL A 58 0.21 16.72 -5.77
CA VAL A 58 -0.27 15.52 -5.09
C VAL A 58 0.88 14.55 -4.93
N PHE A 59 1.12 14.13 -3.70
CA PHE A 59 2.22 13.25 -3.33
C PHE A 59 1.66 11.97 -2.70
N ALA A 60 2.36 10.86 -2.88
CA ALA A 60 1.95 9.57 -2.34
C ALA A 60 3.11 8.90 -1.62
N ALA A 61 2.80 8.22 -0.53
CA ALA A 61 3.79 7.54 0.30
C ALA A 61 3.15 6.35 1.03
N GLY A 62 4.00 5.49 1.58
CA GLY A 62 3.57 4.32 2.32
C GLY A 62 3.28 3.12 1.43
N ASP A 63 2.53 2.18 1.97
CA ASP A 63 2.22 0.93 1.27
C ASP A 63 1.47 1.15 -0.04
N VAL A 64 0.75 2.26 -0.18
CA VAL A 64 -0.04 2.56 -1.38
C VAL A 64 0.82 2.75 -2.64
N ILE A 65 2.13 2.99 -2.48
CA ILE A 65 3.08 3.12 -3.59
C ILE A 65 4.07 1.94 -3.66
N ASP A 66 3.95 0.96 -2.78
CA ASP A 66 4.98 -0.06 -2.56
C ASP A 66 4.44 -1.48 -2.82
N PRO A 67 4.57 -1.98 -4.06
CA PRO A 67 4.16 -3.36 -4.38
C PRO A 67 5.14 -4.42 -3.88
N THR A 68 6.31 -4.03 -3.38
CA THR A 68 7.43 -4.94 -3.12
C THR A 68 7.66 -5.23 -1.64
N TYR A 69 7.90 -4.21 -0.83
CA TYR A 69 8.38 -4.37 0.54
C TYR A 69 7.28 -4.32 1.59
N ARG A 70 6.49 -3.27 1.61
CA ARG A 70 5.34 -3.09 2.51
C ARG A 70 5.72 -3.28 3.98
N GLN A 71 6.78 -2.57 4.38
CA GLN A 71 7.31 -2.59 5.74
C GLN A 71 7.10 -1.24 6.41
N ALA A 72 6.96 -1.24 7.73
CA ALA A 72 6.78 0.01 8.49
C ALA A 72 7.91 1.01 8.24
N ILE A 73 9.14 0.54 8.18
CA ILE A 73 10.29 1.43 7.98
C ILE A 73 10.36 1.99 6.55
N THR A 74 9.99 1.20 5.53
CA THR A 74 9.92 1.71 4.16
C THR A 74 8.79 2.72 4.01
N ALA A 75 7.65 2.47 4.65
CA ALA A 75 6.54 3.40 4.67
C ALA A 75 6.92 4.72 5.35
N ALA A 76 7.57 4.67 6.50
CA ALA A 76 8.05 5.84 7.23
C ALA A 76 9.06 6.64 6.39
N GLY A 77 10.01 5.96 5.74
CA GLY A 77 10.99 6.58 4.86
C GLY A 77 10.34 7.30 3.69
N SER A 78 9.37 6.67 3.04
CA SER A 78 8.64 7.30 1.93
C SER A 78 7.78 8.49 2.40
N GLY A 79 7.25 8.43 3.61
CA GLY A 79 6.56 9.56 4.23
C GLY A 79 7.47 10.77 4.43
N CYS A 80 8.70 10.54 4.85
CA CYS A 80 9.71 11.60 4.95
C CYS A 80 9.97 12.24 3.57
N VAL A 81 10.13 11.42 2.53
CA VAL A 81 10.30 11.90 1.15
C VAL A 81 9.11 12.77 0.73
N ALA A 82 7.89 12.33 1.02
CA ALA A 82 6.68 13.08 0.65
C ALA A 82 6.62 14.44 1.35
N ALA A 83 7.01 14.52 2.62
CA ALA A 83 7.05 15.78 3.35
C ALA A 83 8.05 16.77 2.74
N LEU A 84 9.23 16.29 2.37
CA LEU A 84 10.26 17.11 1.74
C LEU A 84 9.84 17.55 0.33
N ASP A 85 9.26 16.65 -0.46
CA ASP A 85 8.75 16.99 -1.80
C ASP A 85 7.66 18.05 -1.73
N ALA A 86 6.75 17.94 -0.76
CA ALA A 86 5.69 18.92 -0.56
C ALA A 86 6.26 20.29 -0.14
N GLU A 87 7.24 20.30 0.76
CA GLU A 87 7.90 21.53 1.18
C GLU A 87 8.57 22.22 -0.02
N HIS A 88 9.33 21.49 -0.82
CA HIS A 88 9.97 22.02 -2.03
C HIS A 88 8.94 22.57 -3.02
N TYR A 89 7.85 21.84 -3.24
CA TYR A 89 6.78 22.27 -4.13
C TYR A 89 6.18 23.62 -3.68
N LEU A 90 5.90 23.75 -2.39
CA LEU A 90 5.33 25.00 -1.84
C LEU A 90 6.32 26.15 -1.89
N SER A 91 7.61 25.89 -1.65
CA SER A 91 8.66 26.90 -1.66
C SER A 91 8.98 27.44 -3.06
N SER A 92 8.71 26.66 -4.09
CA SER A 92 9.00 27.03 -5.49
C SER A 92 7.85 27.77 -6.18
N LYS A 93 6.80 28.04 -5.47
CA LYS A 93 5.62 28.76 -5.99
C LYS A 93 5.72 30.26 -5.85
#